data_041be0a6ff32fba5d881de0f27023cc2
#
_entry.id   041be0a6ff32fba5d881de0f27023cc2
#
_cell.length_a   1.000
_cell.length_b   1.000
_cell.length_c   1.000
_cell.angle_alpha   90.00
_cell.angle_beta   90.00
_cell.angle_gamma   90.00
#
_symmetry.space_group_name_H-M   'P 1'
#
loop_
_entity.id
_entity.type
_entity.pdbx_description
1 polymer ?
#
loop_
_entity_poly.entity_id
_entity_poly.type
_entity_poly.pdbx_seq_one_letter_code
_entity_poly.pdbx_strand_id
1 'polypeptide(L)'
;MTERGKKPTQFEDFDRKTQELIRTVGETMKFPQYKRIFSSYERKYVLPKFVCYYVLYERGLSFPQIGRKFKRNHTSIMHAIDKAKNIPECMIIANIVNAKLKRQEEQETVIVKYRTGEQKNKLYDQIKRFINNGMSDEEICQSVEIPTESTKEIINLIKRRCKMKKIPDYKNCAIKQIYV
;
A
#
# COMPACT_ATOMS: atom_id res chain seq x y z
N MET A 1 7.89 -3.11 -39.32
CA MET A 1 9.04 -2.79 -38.44
C MET A 1 8.90 -3.59 -37.15
N THR A 2 9.67 -4.64 -36.99
CA THR A 2 9.64 -5.53 -35.82
C THR A 2 10.34 -4.86 -34.65
N GLU A 3 9.64 -4.68 -33.50
CA GLU A 3 10.20 -4.14 -32.23
C GLU A 3 11.23 -5.11 -31.59
N ARG A 4 12.17 -5.61 -32.39
CA ARG A 4 13.29 -6.44 -31.87
C ARG A 4 14.32 -5.49 -31.22
N GLY A 5 14.30 -5.36 -29.90
CA GLY A 5 15.34 -4.66 -29.16
C GLY A 5 14.93 -3.84 -27.95
N LYS A 6 13.63 -3.72 -27.62
CA LYS A 6 13.26 -3.05 -26.37
C LYS A 6 13.63 -3.93 -25.18
N LYS A 7 14.50 -3.44 -24.31
CA LYS A 7 14.83 -4.10 -23.03
C LYS A 7 13.54 -4.38 -22.24
N PRO A 8 13.42 -5.57 -21.61
CA PRO A 8 12.28 -5.86 -20.76
C PRO A 8 12.19 -4.82 -19.63
N THR A 9 10.98 -4.35 -19.34
CA THR A 9 10.74 -3.35 -18.29
C THR A 9 11.04 -3.96 -16.93
N GLN A 10 11.93 -3.36 -16.17
CA GLN A 10 12.29 -3.81 -14.82
C GLN A 10 11.24 -3.31 -13.83
N PHE A 11 11.15 -3.95 -12.65
CA PHE A 11 10.19 -3.58 -11.60
C PHE A 11 10.43 -2.13 -11.11
N GLU A 12 11.67 -1.73 -11.02
CA GLU A 12 12.12 -0.42 -10.56
C GLU A 12 11.76 0.73 -11.54
N ASP A 13 11.48 0.40 -12.81
CA ASP A 13 11.06 1.38 -13.84
C ASP A 13 9.61 1.85 -13.69
N PHE A 14 8.82 1.19 -12.84
CA PHE A 14 7.41 1.53 -12.63
C PHE A 14 7.24 2.59 -11.55
N ASP A 15 6.17 3.39 -11.67
CA ASP A 15 5.74 4.29 -10.60
C ASP A 15 5.33 3.52 -9.33
N ARG A 16 5.38 4.18 -8.16
CA ARG A 16 5.09 3.59 -6.85
C ARG A 16 3.75 2.84 -6.81
N LYS A 17 2.68 3.42 -7.39
CA LYS A 17 1.36 2.78 -7.41
C LYS A 17 1.32 1.52 -8.27
N THR A 18 2.04 1.53 -9.38
CA THR A 18 2.17 0.34 -10.25
C THR A 18 3.03 -0.74 -9.60
N GLN A 19 4.10 -0.36 -8.89
CA GLN A 19 4.90 -1.30 -8.10
C GLN A 19 4.07 -1.96 -6.99
N GLU A 20 3.24 -1.18 -6.31
CA GLU A 20 2.34 -1.68 -5.27
C GLU A 20 1.30 -2.66 -5.84
N LEU A 21 0.68 -2.33 -6.97
CA LEU A 21 -0.20 -3.26 -7.69
C LEU A 21 0.51 -4.58 -8.00
N ILE A 22 1.71 -4.53 -8.61
CA ILE A 22 2.48 -5.73 -8.97
C ILE A 22 2.82 -6.57 -7.74
N ARG A 23 3.19 -5.92 -6.62
CA ARG A 23 3.45 -6.58 -5.34
C ARG A 23 2.19 -7.27 -4.82
N THR A 24 1.06 -6.55 -4.74
CA THR A 24 -0.21 -7.07 -4.24
C THR A 24 -0.71 -8.25 -5.08
N VAL A 25 -0.54 -8.21 -6.40
CA VAL A 25 -0.82 -9.35 -7.28
C VAL A 25 0.09 -10.53 -6.93
N GLY A 26 1.39 -10.30 -6.79
CA GLY A 26 2.35 -11.34 -6.43
C GLY A 26 2.04 -12.00 -5.09
N GLU A 27 1.72 -11.22 -4.07
CA GLU A 27 1.33 -11.71 -2.73
C GLU A 27 0.02 -12.50 -2.79
N THR A 28 -0.99 -12.01 -3.51
CA THR A 28 -2.29 -12.69 -3.65
C THR A 28 -2.17 -14.03 -4.36
N MET A 29 -1.32 -14.11 -5.36
CA MET A 29 -1.03 -15.33 -6.12
C MET A 29 0.04 -16.20 -5.46
N LYS A 30 0.57 -15.83 -4.28
CA LYS A 30 1.69 -16.50 -3.60
C LYS A 30 2.91 -16.66 -4.53
N PHE A 31 3.23 -15.60 -5.28
CA PHE A 31 4.25 -15.58 -6.30
C PHE A 31 5.48 -14.79 -5.82
N PRO A 32 6.50 -15.44 -5.21
CA PRO A 32 7.61 -14.75 -4.55
C PRO A 32 8.47 -13.93 -5.50
N GLN A 33 8.49 -14.30 -6.77
CA GLN A 33 9.29 -13.63 -7.81
C GLN A 33 8.51 -12.52 -8.54
N TYR A 34 7.59 -11.82 -7.84
CA TYR A 34 6.72 -10.81 -8.45
C TYR A 34 7.47 -9.70 -9.18
N LYS A 35 8.67 -9.32 -8.76
CA LYS A 35 9.51 -8.33 -9.45
C LYS A 35 9.85 -8.71 -10.89
N ARG A 36 9.83 -10.00 -11.21
CA ARG A 36 10.12 -10.53 -12.55
C ARG A 36 8.89 -10.63 -13.46
N ILE A 37 7.69 -10.29 -12.98
CA ILE A 37 6.44 -10.43 -13.75
C ILE A 37 6.57 -9.75 -15.13
N PHE A 38 7.09 -8.55 -15.20
CA PHE A 38 7.18 -7.79 -16.45
C PHE A 38 8.53 -7.89 -17.16
N SER A 39 9.57 -8.36 -16.48
CA SER A 39 10.91 -8.54 -17.08
C SER A 39 11.10 -9.93 -17.70
N SER A 40 10.24 -10.92 -17.38
CA SER A 40 10.35 -12.29 -17.91
C SER A 40 9.29 -12.58 -18.97
N TYR A 41 9.65 -13.43 -19.94
CA TYR A 41 8.76 -13.96 -20.99
C TYR A 41 8.23 -15.37 -20.68
N GLU A 42 8.58 -15.96 -19.54
CA GLU A 42 8.12 -17.29 -19.16
C GLU A 42 6.58 -17.35 -19.02
N ARG A 43 6.00 -18.48 -19.40
CA ARG A 43 4.54 -18.70 -19.41
C ARG A 43 3.89 -18.47 -18.04
N LYS A 44 4.58 -18.80 -16.95
CA LYS A 44 4.08 -18.63 -15.57
C LYS A 44 3.77 -17.17 -15.20
N TYR A 45 4.39 -16.18 -15.90
CA TYR A 45 4.15 -14.74 -15.68
C TYR A 45 3.00 -14.17 -16.50
N VAL A 46 2.36 -14.96 -17.37
CA VAL A 46 1.28 -14.46 -18.24
C VAL A 46 0.04 -14.10 -17.42
N LEU A 47 -0.42 -15.01 -16.56
CA LEU A 47 -1.59 -14.78 -15.73
C LEU A 47 -1.43 -13.60 -14.79
N PRO A 48 -0.32 -13.44 -14.02
CA PRO A 48 -0.07 -12.23 -13.22
C PRO A 48 -0.10 -10.93 -14.03
N LYS A 49 0.43 -10.91 -15.27
CA LYS A 49 0.34 -9.74 -16.17
C LYS A 49 -1.11 -9.41 -16.51
N PHE A 50 -1.90 -10.42 -16.86
CA PHE A 50 -3.31 -10.25 -17.18
C PHE A 50 -4.10 -9.68 -16.00
N VAL A 51 -3.85 -10.17 -14.79
CA VAL A 51 -4.45 -9.64 -13.56
C VAL A 51 -4.09 -8.17 -13.38
N CYS A 52 -2.81 -7.78 -13.52
CA CYS A 52 -2.41 -6.37 -13.41
C CYS A 52 -3.14 -5.47 -14.42
N TYR A 53 -3.25 -5.89 -15.69
CA TYR A 53 -3.93 -5.11 -16.71
C TYR A 53 -5.43 -5.00 -16.43
N TYR A 54 -6.05 -6.11 -16.03
CA TYR A 54 -7.47 -6.16 -15.77
C TYR A 54 -7.86 -5.31 -14.55
N VAL A 55 -7.09 -5.36 -13.46
CA VAL A 55 -7.27 -4.50 -12.27
C VAL A 55 -7.26 -3.02 -12.65
N LEU A 56 -6.30 -2.57 -13.47
CA LEU A 56 -6.26 -1.17 -13.90
C LEU A 56 -7.42 -0.80 -14.83
N TYR A 57 -7.86 -1.73 -15.67
CA TYR A 57 -9.03 -1.54 -16.52
C TYR A 57 -10.31 -1.36 -15.69
N GLU A 58 -10.54 -2.23 -14.68
CA GLU A 58 -11.65 -2.13 -13.74
C GLU A 58 -11.63 -0.81 -12.93
N ARG A 59 -10.45 -0.25 -12.73
CA ARG A 59 -10.26 1.07 -12.10
C ARG A 59 -10.46 2.25 -13.07
N GLY A 60 -10.95 1.99 -14.27
CA GLY A 60 -11.32 2.99 -15.25
C GLY A 60 -10.18 3.53 -16.11
N LEU A 61 -8.99 2.90 -16.12
CA LEU A 61 -7.93 3.29 -17.03
C LEU A 61 -8.21 2.77 -18.45
N SER A 62 -8.03 3.63 -19.47
CA SER A 62 -8.14 3.24 -20.87
C SER A 62 -6.95 2.37 -21.31
N PHE A 63 -7.14 1.57 -22.36
CA PHE A 63 -6.07 0.71 -22.92
C PHE A 63 -4.78 1.47 -23.25
N PRO A 64 -4.82 2.68 -23.85
CA PRO A 64 -3.61 3.47 -24.06
C PRO A 64 -2.93 3.92 -22.77
N GLN A 65 -3.69 4.24 -21.71
CA GLN A 65 -3.13 4.61 -20.42
C GLN A 65 -2.42 3.42 -19.75
N ILE A 66 -3.04 2.25 -19.77
CA ILE A 66 -2.43 1.00 -19.27
C ILE A 66 -1.19 0.68 -20.10
N GLY A 67 -1.29 0.79 -21.44
CA GLY A 67 -0.16 0.56 -22.33
C GLY A 67 1.04 1.45 -22.03
N ARG A 68 0.84 2.74 -21.76
CA ARG A 68 1.90 3.68 -21.35
C ARG A 68 2.55 3.27 -20.02
N LYS A 69 1.74 2.89 -19.02
CA LYS A 69 2.25 2.45 -17.72
C LYS A 69 3.19 1.24 -17.85
N PHE A 70 2.83 0.26 -18.65
CA PHE A 70 3.60 -0.97 -18.81
C PHE A 70 4.55 -0.97 -20.03
N LYS A 71 4.70 0.16 -20.71
CA LYS A 71 5.51 0.32 -21.94
C LYS A 71 5.13 -0.71 -23.01
N ARG A 72 3.82 -0.94 -23.19
CA ARG A 72 3.24 -1.90 -24.14
C ARG A 72 2.28 -1.22 -25.12
N ASN A 73 2.11 -1.82 -26.30
CA ASN A 73 1.13 -1.35 -27.26
C ASN A 73 -0.29 -1.55 -26.69
N HIS A 74 -1.15 -0.56 -26.88
CA HIS A 74 -2.56 -0.59 -26.43
C HIS A 74 -3.33 -1.80 -27.00
N THR A 75 -3.04 -2.21 -28.24
CA THR A 75 -3.65 -3.39 -28.87
C THR A 75 -3.29 -4.67 -28.09
N SER A 76 -2.02 -4.80 -27.66
CA SER A 76 -1.60 -5.93 -26.84
C SER A 76 -2.30 -5.94 -25.46
N ILE A 77 -2.56 -4.76 -24.89
CA ILE A 77 -3.31 -4.62 -23.64
C ILE A 77 -4.76 -5.03 -23.84
N MET A 78 -5.40 -4.57 -24.93
CA MET A 78 -6.78 -4.91 -25.28
C MET A 78 -6.94 -6.44 -25.36
N HIS A 79 -6.11 -7.10 -26.16
CA HIS A 79 -6.14 -8.57 -26.29
C HIS A 79 -5.87 -9.30 -24.97
N ALA A 80 -4.97 -8.76 -24.13
CA ALA A 80 -4.67 -9.35 -22.82
C ALA A 80 -5.89 -9.25 -21.88
N ILE A 81 -6.59 -8.12 -21.87
CA ILE A 81 -7.80 -7.90 -21.07
C ILE A 81 -8.95 -8.77 -21.58
N ASP A 82 -9.14 -8.90 -22.87
CA ASP A 82 -10.15 -9.77 -23.45
C ASP A 82 -9.92 -11.24 -23.06
N LYS A 83 -8.65 -11.69 -23.08
CA LYS A 83 -8.30 -13.02 -22.58
C LYS A 83 -8.53 -13.13 -21.07
N ALA A 84 -8.19 -12.11 -20.29
CA ALA A 84 -8.38 -12.08 -18.84
C ALA A 84 -9.86 -12.27 -18.46
N LYS A 85 -10.78 -11.64 -19.17
CA LYS A 85 -12.24 -11.77 -18.98
C LYS A 85 -12.75 -13.20 -19.16
N ASN A 86 -12.08 -13.98 -19.99
CA ASN A 86 -12.43 -15.38 -20.26
C ASN A 86 -11.75 -16.37 -19.30
N ILE A 87 -10.97 -15.90 -18.32
CA ILE A 87 -10.29 -16.71 -17.32
C ILE A 87 -10.92 -16.41 -15.95
N PRO A 88 -11.79 -17.29 -15.42
CA PRO A 88 -12.48 -17.04 -14.13
C PRO A 88 -11.51 -16.80 -12.98
N GLU A 89 -10.40 -17.52 -12.93
CA GLU A 89 -9.35 -17.35 -11.94
C GLU A 89 -8.76 -15.92 -11.95
N CYS A 90 -8.55 -15.37 -13.14
CA CYS A 90 -8.04 -13.99 -13.30
C CYS A 90 -9.01 -12.98 -12.69
N MET A 91 -10.31 -13.12 -12.90
CA MET A 91 -11.34 -12.24 -12.36
C MET A 91 -11.42 -12.34 -10.82
N ILE A 92 -11.38 -13.55 -10.27
CA ILE A 92 -11.40 -13.76 -8.82
C ILE A 92 -10.18 -13.09 -8.17
N ILE A 93 -8.98 -13.31 -8.71
CA ILE A 93 -7.75 -12.72 -8.19
C ILE A 93 -7.81 -11.19 -8.31
N ALA A 94 -8.28 -10.66 -9.44
CA ALA A 94 -8.40 -9.22 -9.65
C ALA A 94 -9.34 -8.56 -8.63
N ASN A 95 -10.46 -9.18 -8.31
CA ASN A 95 -11.39 -8.70 -7.29
C ASN A 95 -10.73 -8.66 -5.90
N ILE A 96 -9.99 -9.71 -5.53
CA ILE A 96 -9.24 -9.75 -4.26
C ILE A 96 -8.19 -8.64 -4.22
N VAL A 97 -7.44 -8.45 -5.30
CA VAL A 97 -6.41 -7.41 -5.42
C VAL A 97 -7.05 -6.01 -5.32
N ASN A 98 -8.15 -5.76 -6.03
CA ASN A 98 -8.87 -4.49 -5.96
C ASN A 98 -9.35 -4.18 -4.53
N ALA A 99 -9.88 -5.17 -3.82
CA ALA A 99 -10.32 -4.99 -2.44
C ALA A 99 -9.15 -4.66 -1.50
N LYS A 100 -7.99 -5.32 -1.67
CA LYS A 100 -6.77 -5.02 -0.89
C LYS A 100 -6.26 -3.61 -1.15
N LEU A 101 -6.11 -3.22 -2.42
CA LEU A 101 -5.63 -1.89 -2.79
C LEU A 101 -6.56 -0.78 -2.33
N LYS A 102 -7.89 -1.00 -2.38
CA LYS A 102 -8.86 -0.04 -1.86
C LYS A 102 -8.70 0.17 -0.36
N ARG A 103 -8.53 -0.90 0.42
CA ARG A 103 -8.26 -0.80 1.86
C ARG A 103 -6.97 -0.04 2.16
N GLN A 104 -5.91 -0.26 1.38
CA GLN A 104 -4.64 0.46 1.53
C GLN A 104 -4.81 1.96 1.23
N GLU A 105 -5.54 2.31 0.16
CA GLU A 105 -5.85 3.70 -0.19
C GLU A 105 -6.69 4.39 0.89
N GLU A 106 -7.68 3.71 1.46
CA GLU A 106 -8.48 4.22 2.58
C GLU A 106 -7.60 4.47 3.82
N GLN A 107 -6.70 3.54 4.15
CA GLN A 107 -5.74 3.70 5.25
C GLN A 107 -4.77 4.85 5.01
N GLU A 108 -4.21 4.99 3.80
CA GLU A 108 -3.34 6.12 3.45
C GLU A 108 -4.08 7.46 3.57
N THR A 109 -5.33 7.52 3.12
CA THR A 109 -6.16 8.73 3.20
C THR A 109 -6.40 9.15 4.65
N VAL A 110 -6.69 8.18 5.54
CA VAL A 110 -6.84 8.43 6.98
C VAL A 110 -5.53 8.96 7.57
N ILE A 111 -4.40 8.32 7.27
CA ILE A 111 -3.07 8.74 7.75
C ILE A 111 -2.74 10.17 7.29
N VAL A 112 -3.02 10.52 6.04
CA VAL A 112 -2.78 11.86 5.50
C VAL A 112 -3.64 12.89 6.23
N LYS A 113 -4.93 12.58 6.46
CA LYS A 113 -5.84 13.46 7.21
C LYS A 113 -5.33 13.79 8.61
N TYR A 114 -4.69 12.83 9.29
CA TYR A 114 -4.10 13.04 10.62
C TYR A 114 -2.65 13.55 10.59
N ARG A 115 -2.01 13.65 9.42
CA ARG A 115 -0.63 14.18 9.29
C ARG A 115 -0.57 15.70 9.16
N THR A 116 -1.65 16.39 8.88
CA THR A 116 -1.68 17.84 8.63
C THR A 116 -2.13 18.61 9.87
N GLY A 117 -1.23 19.45 10.41
CA GLY A 117 -1.55 20.55 11.34
C GLY A 117 -2.02 20.16 12.75
N GLU A 118 -2.97 20.93 13.28
CA GLU A 118 -3.49 20.80 14.65
C GLU A 118 -4.09 19.45 15.01
N GLN A 119 -4.67 18.76 14.03
CA GLN A 119 -5.27 17.42 14.25
C GLN A 119 -4.23 16.36 14.59
N LYS A 120 -3.03 16.47 14.01
CA LYS A 120 -1.90 15.59 14.35
C LYS A 120 -1.46 15.79 15.79
N ASN A 121 -1.40 17.03 16.24
CA ASN A 121 -1.01 17.34 17.61
C ASN A 121 -2.06 16.85 18.60
N LYS A 122 -3.36 17.09 18.32
CA LYS A 122 -4.47 16.58 19.16
C LYS A 122 -4.46 15.06 19.29
N LEU A 123 -4.26 14.34 18.19
CA LEU A 123 -4.19 12.88 18.20
C LEU A 123 -2.97 12.38 18.98
N TYR A 124 -1.82 12.99 18.77
CA TYR A 124 -0.59 12.65 19.48
C TYR A 124 -0.76 12.85 20.99
N ASP A 125 -1.37 13.97 21.39
CA ASP A 125 -1.65 14.27 22.79
C ASP A 125 -2.70 13.33 23.40
N GLN A 126 -3.71 12.93 22.61
CA GLN A 126 -4.71 11.95 23.02
C GLN A 126 -4.07 10.59 23.30
N ILE A 127 -3.27 10.07 22.38
CA ILE A 127 -2.55 8.79 22.56
C ILE A 127 -1.59 8.88 23.75
N LYS A 128 -0.90 10.00 23.89
CA LYS A 128 -0.01 10.24 25.04
C LYS A 128 -0.75 10.21 26.37
N ARG A 129 -1.96 10.79 26.44
CA ARG A 129 -2.83 10.70 27.64
C ARG A 129 -3.21 9.26 27.95
N PHE A 130 -3.60 8.47 26.95
CA PHE A 130 -3.97 7.06 27.15
C PHE A 130 -2.78 6.24 27.68
N ILE A 131 -1.56 6.46 27.13
CA ILE A 131 -0.33 5.83 27.63
C ILE A 131 -0.08 6.21 29.09
N ASN A 132 -0.22 7.49 29.44
CA ASN A 132 0.00 7.99 30.79
C ASN A 132 -1.07 7.43 31.79
N ASN A 133 -2.28 7.17 31.33
CA ASN A 133 -3.34 6.55 32.11
C ASN A 133 -3.17 5.01 32.25
N GLY A 134 -2.11 4.46 31.69
CA GLY A 134 -1.80 3.03 31.81
C GLY A 134 -2.59 2.11 30.92
N MET A 135 -3.27 2.65 29.88
CA MET A 135 -3.98 1.83 28.90
C MET A 135 -3.00 0.95 28.11
N SER A 136 -3.43 -0.27 27.80
CA SER A 136 -2.66 -1.16 26.94
C SER A 136 -2.65 -0.67 25.49
N ASP A 137 -1.67 -1.12 24.70
CA ASP A 137 -1.55 -0.73 23.29
C ASP A 137 -2.77 -1.16 22.47
N GLU A 138 -3.41 -2.30 22.84
CA GLU A 138 -4.62 -2.83 22.24
C GLU A 138 -5.83 -1.94 22.55
N GLU A 139 -6.01 -1.51 23.80
CA GLU A 139 -7.09 -0.61 24.23
C GLU A 139 -6.95 0.76 23.55
N ILE A 140 -5.74 1.28 23.43
CA ILE A 140 -5.46 2.52 22.71
C ILE A 140 -5.83 2.38 21.24
N CYS A 141 -5.46 1.25 20.60
CA CYS A 141 -5.82 0.99 19.21
C CYS A 141 -7.34 0.90 18.97
N GLN A 142 -8.10 0.43 19.95
CA GLN A 142 -9.57 0.37 19.86
C GLN A 142 -10.23 1.74 20.13
N SER A 143 -9.59 2.59 20.92
CA SER A 143 -10.14 3.89 21.37
C SER A 143 -9.85 5.03 20.38
N VAL A 144 -9.05 4.79 19.35
CA VAL A 144 -8.64 5.80 18.37
C VAL A 144 -9.16 5.45 16.98
N GLU A 145 -9.82 6.41 16.32
CA GLU A 145 -10.39 6.25 14.98
C GLU A 145 -9.34 6.25 13.85
N ILE A 146 -8.26 5.49 14.02
CA ILE A 146 -7.22 5.28 13.00
C ILE A 146 -6.85 3.81 12.91
N PRO A 147 -6.33 3.38 11.74
CA PRO A 147 -5.88 2.01 11.56
C PRO A 147 -4.92 1.57 12.65
N THR A 148 -5.11 0.37 13.19
CA THR A 148 -4.34 -0.22 14.29
C THR A 148 -2.83 -0.16 14.06
N GLU A 149 -2.36 -0.43 12.85
CA GLU A 149 -0.94 -0.34 12.47
C GLU A 149 -0.38 1.07 12.67
N SER A 150 -1.10 2.09 12.19
CA SER A 150 -0.70 3.50 12.32
C SER A 150 -0.71 3.96 13.78
N THR A 151 -1.67 3.49 14.57
CA THR A 151 -1.74 3.77 16.01
C THR A 151 -0.54 3.16 16.72
N LYS A 152 -0.17 1.92 16.44
CA LYS A 152 1.01 1.24 16.98
C LYS A 152 2.31 1.98 16.63
N GLU A 153 2.45 2.49 15.41
CA GLU A 153 3.61 3.30 15.03
C GLU A 153 3.72 4.59 15.85
N ILE A 154 2.60 5.29 16.08
CA ILE A 154 2.56 6.50 16.91
C ILE A 154 2.90 6.17 18.36
N ILE A 155 2.33 5.11 18.93
CA ILE A 155 2.64 4.63 20.28
C ILE A 155 4.14 4.36 20.43
N ASN A 156 4.72 3.63 19.48
CA ASN A 156 6.15 3.32 19.48
C ASN A 156 7.02 4.59 19.38
N LEU A 157 6.61 5.56 18.57
CA LEU A 157 7.30 6.84 18.45
C LEU A 157 7.28 7.62 19.77
N ILE A 158 6.13 7.67 20.46
CA ILE A 158 5.99 8.34 21.76
C ILE A 158 6.88 7.64 22.79
N LYS A 159 6.81 6.32 22.89
CA LYS A 159 7.64 5.52 23.80
C LYS A 159 9.15 5.72 23.57
N ARG A 160 9.58 5.77 22.29
CA ARG A 160 11.00 6.06 21.95
C ARG A 160 11.42 7.45 22.36
N ARG A 161 10.60 8.47 22.10
CA ARG A 161 10.90 9.88 22.50
C ARG A 161 10.99 10.04 24.00
N CYS A 162 10.14 9.37 24.78
CA CYS A 162 10.21 9.36 26.23
C CYS A 162 11.52 8.74 26.72
N LYS A 163 11.95 7.60 26.15
CA LYS A 163 13.23 6.95 26.50
C LYS A 163 14.45 7.81 26.18
N MET A 164 14.47 8.46 25.02
CA MET A 164 15.57 9.34 24.58
C MET A 164 15.75 10.57 25.48
N LYS A 165 14.69 11.04 26.16
CA LYS A 165 14.76 12.16 27.10
C LYS A 165 15.17 11.75 28.51
N LYS A 166 15.65 10.52 28.73
CA LYS A 166 15.99 9.96 30.05
C LYS A 166 14.87 10.11 31.08
N ILE A 167 13.62 10.07 30.67
CA ILE A 167 12.48 10.05 31.56
C ILE A 167 12.33 8.61 32.02
N PRO A 168 12.55 8.30 33.31
CA PRO A 168 12.71 6.92 33.79
C PRO A 168 11.44 6.09 33.61
N ASP A 169 10.29 6.70 33.53
CA ASP A 169 9.02 6.02 33.34
C ASP A 169 8.09 6.88 32.45
N TYR A 170 7.74 6.35 31.27
CA TYR A 170 6.78 7.05 30.38
C TYR A 170 5.36 7.12 30.99
N LYS A 171 5.06 6.30 32.03
CA LYS A 171 3.83 6.35 32.81
C LYS A 171 3.77 7.60 33.70
N ASN A 172 4.92 8.10 34.11
CA ASN A 172 5.07 9.28 34.96
C ASN A 172 5.48 10.55 34.20
N CYS A 173 5.39 10.56 32.88
CA CYS A 173 5.52 11.78 32.07
C CYS A 173 4.35 12.71 32.34
N ALA A 174 4.28 13.25 33.57
CA ALA A 174 3.36 14.32 33.91
C ALA A 174 3.57 15.49 32.94
N ILE A 175 2.46 16.02 32.46
CA ILE A 175 2.32 17.11 31.49
C ILE A 175 2.88 18.41 32.09
N LYS A 176 4.09 18.44 32.59
CA LYS A 176 4.77 19.68 33.01
C LYS A 176 6.02 19.83 32.16
N GLN A 177 5.99 20.85 31.31
CA GLN A 177 7.13 21.47 30.62
C GLN A 177 7.64 20.73 29.35
N ILE A 178 6.95 20.90 28.23
CA ILE A 178 7.56 21.02 26.91
C ILE A 178 6.81 22.10 26.13
N TYR A 179 6.84 23.34 26.69
CA TYR A 179 6.66 24.54 25.92
C TYR A 179 7.75 25.51 26.44
N VAL A 180 8.87 25.53 25.79
CA VAL A 180 9.77 26.66 25.57
C VAL A 180 10.28 26.51 24.16
#